data_0649728cc98cdf1fbef629f7c9c97e24
#
_entry.id   0649728cc98cdf1fbef629f7c9c97e24
#
_cell.length_a   1.000
_cell.length_b   1.000
_cell.length_c   1.000
_cell.angle_alpha   90.00
_cell.angle_beta   90.00
_cell.angle_gamma   90.00
#
_symmetry.space_group_name_H-M   'P 1'
#
loop_
_entity.id
_entity.type
_entity.pdbx_description
1 polymer ?
#
loop_
_entity_poly.entity_id
_entity_poly.type
_entity_poly.pdbx_seq_one_letter_code
_entity_poly.pdbx_strand_id
1 'polypeptide(L)'
;MAWLTNPTRPPMTKRDLVVRISEETGLVQQAILDVVQRTLDHISEALAKGETVELRNFGVFEVRIRKARIGRNPNAPANDVRIPPRAVVKFKPGKEMLDEVLKLTPRAEGAKPAA
;
A
#
# COMPACT_ATOMS: atom_id res chain seq x y z
N MET A 1 16.18 -15.28 5.73
CA MET A 1 16.03 -15.70 4.34
C MET A 1 16.21 -14.52 3.42
N ALA A 2 17.20 -14.63 2.57
CA ALA A 2 17.58 -13.50 1.71
C ALA A 2 16.46 -13.06 0.76
N TRP A 3 15.64 -14.00 0.29
CA TRP A 3 14.58 -13.67 -0.65
C TRP A 3 13.49 -12.77 -0.07
N LEU A 4 13.30 -12.75 1.26
CA LEU A 4 12.31 -11.88 1.90
C LEU A 4 12.67 -10.40 1.82
N THR A 5 13.95 -10.11 1.72
CA THR A 5 14.44 -8.74 1.68
C THR A 5 15.14 -8.41 0.38
N ASN A 6 14.96 -9.24 -0.63
CA ASN A 6 15.62 -9.06 -1.91
C ASN A 6 15.01 -7.87 -2.67
N PRO A 7 15.75 -6.75 -2.79
CA PRO A 7 15.23 -5.55 -3.46
C PRO A 7 15.10 -5.71 -4.97
N THR A 8 15.68 -6.78 -5.55
CA THR A 8 15.58 -7.01 -6.99
C THR A 8 14.35 -7.80 -7.37
N ARG A 9 13.60 -8.30 -6.40
CA ARG A 9 12.39 -9.04 -6.66
C ARG A 9 11.35 -8.12 -7.28
N PRO A 10 10.83 -8.42 -8.49
CA PRO A 10 9.87 -7.54 -9.12
C PRO A 10 8.55 -7.51 -8.36
N PRO A 11 7.86 -6.38 -8.36
CA PRO A 11 6.55 -6.30 -7.73
C PRO A 11 5.53 -7.12 -8.51
N MET A 12 4.50 -7.57 -7.81
CA MET A 12 3.33 -8.18 -8.45
C MET A 12 2.57 -7.08 -9.19
N THR A 13 2.31 -7.30 -10.47
CA THR A 13 1.58 -6.34 -11.29
C THR A 13 0.11 -6.71 -11.38
N LYS A 14 -0.68 -5.77 -11.91
CA LYS A 14 -2.09 -6.03 -12.20
C LYS A 14 -2.23 -7.22 -13.16
N ARG A 15 -1.37 -7.32 -14.14
CA ARG A 15 -1.37 -8.45 -15.08
C ARG A 15 -1.14 -9.77 -14.37
N ASP A 16 -0.21 -9.81 -13.42
CA ASP A 16 0.05 -11.01 -12.65
C ASP A 16 -1.19 -11.47 -11.88
N LEU A 17 -1.92 -10.51 -11.30
CA LEU A 17 -3.16 -10.81 -10.62
C LEU A 17 -4.20 -11.39 -11.57
N VAL A 18 -4.35 -10.80 -12.74
CA VAL A 18 -5.31 -11.27 -13.76
C VAL A 18 -5.00 -12.69 -14.18
N VAL A 19 -3.73 -12.99 -14.45
CA VAL A 19 -3.30 -14.33 -14.86
C VAL A 19 -3.60 -15.35 -13.75
N ARG A 20 -3.24 -15.03 -12.53
CA ARG A 20 -3.49 -15.94 -11.39
C ARG A 20 -4.98 -16.20 -11.18
N ILE A 21 -5.79 -15.16 -11.24
CA ILE A 21 -7.23 -15.30 -11.07
C ILE A 21 -7.82 -16.14 -12.20
N SER A 22 -7.34 -15.93 -13.43
CA SER A 22 -7.79 -16.74 -14.57
C SER A 22 -7.48 -18.22 -14.36
N GLU A 23 -6.30 -18.52 -13.88
CA GLU A 23 -5.89 -19.91 -13.60
C GLU A 23 -6.74 -20.55 -12.50
N GLU A 24 -7.09 -19.78 -11.48
CA GLU A 24 -7.87 -20.28 -10.35
C GLU A 24 -9.35 -20.45 -10.68
N THR A 25 -9.90 -19.58 -11.49
CA THR A 25 -11.36 -19.54 -11.76
C THR A 25 -11.77 -20.12 -13.09
N GLY A 26 -10.82 -20.23 -14.03
CA GLY A 26 -11.14 -20.62 -15.40
C GLY A 26 -11.80 -19.53 -16.22
N LEU A 27 -11.94 -18.32 -15.68
CA LEU A 27 -12.53 -17.20 -16.39
C LEU A 27 -11.54 -16.63 -17.40
N VAL A 28 -12.07 -16.02 -18.46
CA VAL A 28 -11.26 -15.41 -19.51
C VAL A 28 -10.51 -14.21 -18.94
N GLN A 29 -9.23 -14.10 -19.27
CA GLN A 29 -8.37 -13.01 -18.75
C GLN A 29 -8.94 -11.62 -19.04
N GLN A 30 -9.52 -11.41 -20.22
CA GLN A 30 -10.08 -10.10 -20.55
C GLN A 30 -11.22 -9.70 -19.62
N ALA A 31 -12.10 -10.65 -19.28
CA ALA A 31 -13.20 -10.39 -18.34
C ALA A 31 -12.67 -10.05 -16.96
N ILE A 32 -11.65 -10.77 -16.52
CA ILE A 32 -11.02 -10.53 -15.22
C ILE A 32 -10.33 -9.16 -15.20
N LEU A 33 -9.63 -8.82 -16.26
CA LEU A 33 -8.98 -7.52 -16.37
C LEU A 33 -9.99 -6.39 -16.25
N ASP A 34 -11.14 -6.53 -16.91
CA ASP A 34 -12.20 -5.53 -16.82
C ASP A 34 -12.69 -5.36 -15.37
N VAL A 35 -12.92 -6.47 -14.68
CA VAL A 35 -13.40 -6.44 -13.29
C VAL A 35 -12.34 -5.83 -12.38
N VAL A 36 -11.10 -6.25 -12.50
CA VAL A 36 -10.01 -5.74 -11.69
C VAL A 36 -9.81 -4.24 -11.92
N GLN A 37 -9.82 -3.83 -13.18
CA GLN A 37 -9.63 -2.41 -13.51
C GLN A 37 -10.77 -1.55 -12.96
N ARG A 38 -12.01 -2.00 -13.10
CA ARG A 38 -13.16 -1.27 -12.56
C ARG A 38 -13.12 -1.19 -11.04
N THR A 39 -12.69 -2.27 -10.38
CA THR A 39 -12.52 -2.28 -8.93
C THR A 39 -11.54 -1.20 -8.49
N LEU A 40 -10.39 -1.14 -9.13
CA LEU A 40 -9.37 -0.15 -8.82
C LEU A 40 -9.85 1.28 -9.13
N ASP A 41 -10.55 1.45 -10.25
CA ASP A 41 -11.09 2.75 -10.63
C ASP A 41 -12.11 3.27 -9.60
N HIS A 42 -13.01 2.42 -9.14
CA HIS A 42 -13.99 2.81 -8.14
C HIS A 42 -13.35 3.15 -6.80
N ILE A 43 -12.31 2.41 -6.40
CA ILE A 43 -11.55 2.73 -5.20
C ILE A 43 -10.90 4.10 -5.34
N SER A 44 -10.25 4.34 -6.48
CA SER A 44 -9.58 5.61 -6.75
C SER A 44 -10.57 6.79 -6.75
N GLU A 45 -11.74 6.61 -7.37
CA GLU A 45 -12.76 7.64 -7.39
C GLU A 45 -13.27 7.99 -5.99
N ALA A 46 -13.53 6.98 -5.17
CA ALA A 46 -13.99 7.20 -3.80
C ALA A 46 -12.96 7.99 -3.00
N LEU A 47 -11.70 7.62 -3.12
CA LEU A 47 -10.61 8.30 -2.43
C LEU A 47 -10.43 9.73 -2.93
N ALA A 48 -10.62 9.97 -4.23
CA ALA A 48 -10.54 11.32 -4.80
C ALA A 48 -11.64 12.23 -4.24
N LYS A 49 -12.75 11.67 -3.82
CA LYS A 49 -13.84 12.41 -3.17
C LYS A 49 -13.66 12.53 -1.66
N GLY A 50 -12.58 12.00 -1.12
CA GLY A 50 -12.32 12.02 0.31
C GLY A 50 -13.03 10.94 1.11
N GLU A 51 -13.60 9.95 0.43
CA GLU A 51 -14.31 8.86 1.09
C GLU A 51 -13.34 7.79 1.58
N THR A 52 -13.72 7.11 2.64
CA THR A 52 -12.98 5.96 3.15
C THR A 52 -13.46 4.71 2.43
N VAL A 53 -12.53 3.87 1.99
CA VAL A 53 -12.87 2.60 1.35
C VAL A 53 -12.46 1.47 2.29
N GLU A 54 -13.44 0.74 2.81
CA GLU A 54 -13.20 -0.38 3.71
C GLU A 54 -13.44 -1.68 2.95
N LEU A 55 -12.39 -2.50 2.88
CA LEU A 55 -12.46 -3.84 2.29
C LEU A 55 -12.28 -4.84 3.41
N ARG A 56 -13.38 -5.46 3.81
CA ARG A 56 -13.40 -6.38 4.92
C ARG A 56 -12.37 -7.49 4.75
N ASN A 57 -11.62 -7.78 5.80
CA ASN A 57 -10.55 -8.78 5.83
C ASN A 57 -9.32 -8.44 4.98
N PHE A 58 -9.33 -7.30 4.30
CA PHE A 58 -8.21 -6.86 3.50
C PHE A 58 -7.54 -5.64 4.13
N GLY A 59 -8.30 -4.58 4.28
CA GLY A 59 -7.78 -3.34 4.85
C GLY A 59 -8.68 -2.16 4.56
N VAL A 60 -8.21 -1.00 4.96
CA VAL A 60 -8.94 0.25 4.82
C VAL A 60 -8.05 1.27 4.13
N PHE A 61 -8.57 1.91 3.09
CA PHE A 61 -7.93 3.06 2.45
C PHE A 61 -8.64 4.31 2.95
N GLU A 62 -7.89 5.26 3.46
CA GLU A 62 -8.46 6.51 3.93
C GLU A 62 -7.65 7.71 3.45
N VAL A 63 -8.32 8.85 3.35
CA VAL A 63 -7.68 10.10 3.00
C VAL A 63 -7.40 10.85 4.30
N ARG A 64 -6.17 11.30 4.45
CA ARG A 64 -5.77 12.11 5.59
C ARG A 64 -5.11 13.38 5.11
N ILE A 65 -5.28 14.42 5.89
CA ILE A 65 -4.60 15.69 5.63
C ILE A 65 -3.36 15.72 6.50
N ARG A 66 -2.21 15.79 5.88
CA ARG A 66 -0.97 16.02 6.60
C ARG A 66 -0.86 17.50 6.90
N LYS A 67 -0.59 17.81 8.16
CA LYS A 67 -0.44 19.19 8.60
C LYS A 67 0.80 19.82 7.96
N ALA A 68 0.74 21.14 7.78
CA ALA A 68 1.90 21.89 7.38
C ALA A 68 3.04 21.66 8.38
N ARG A 69 4.24 21.54 7.89
CA ARG A 69 5.43 21.34 8.72
C ARG A 69 6.60 22.08 8.12
N ILE A 70 7.62 22.27 8.94
CA ILE A 70 8.86 22.88 8.50
C ILE A 70 9.86 21.75 8.29
N GLY A 71 10.30 21.59 7.03
CA GLY A 71 11.35 20.63 6.69
C GLY A 71 12.70 21.31 6.68
N ARG A 72 13.74 20.54 6.95
CA ARG A 72 15.11 21.04 6.86
C ARG A 72 15.67 20.81 5.47
N ASN A 73 16.36 21.81 4.96
CA ASN A 73 17.11 21.67 3.73
C ASN A 73 18.53 21.22 4.09
N PRO A 74 18.94 19.99 3.73
CA PRO A 74 20.27 19.49 4.08
C PRO A 74 21.41 20.29 3.43
N ASN A 75 21.13 20.95 2.31
CA ASN A 75 22.14 21.76 1.62
C ASN A 75 22.26 23.18 2.16
N ALA A 76 21.26 23.62 2.90
CA ALA A 76 21.24 24.94 3.51
C ALA A 76 20.50 24.85 4.84
N PRO A 77 21.15 24.31 5.89
CA PRO A 77 20.48 24.06 7.17
C PRO A 77 19.90 25.30 7.85
N ALA A 78 20.36 26.47 7.47
CA ALA A 78 19.81 27.72 7.99
C ALA A 78 18.48 28.12 7.34
N ASN A 79 18.14 27.51 6.22
CA ASN A 79 16.92 27.81 5.48
C ASN A 79 15.94 26.67 5.61
N ASP A 80 14.95 26.84 6.47
CA ASP A 80 13.88 25.87 6.62
C ASP A 80 12.93 25.95 5.43
N VAL A 81 12.46 24.80 4.97
CA VAL A 81 11.49 24.72 3.90
C VAL A 81 10.12 24.45 4.50
N ARG A 82 9.18 25.32 4.19
CA ARG A 82 7.80 25.14 4.64
C ARG A 82 7.09 24.17 3.72
N ILE A 83 6.61 23.06 4.28
CA ILE A 83 5.84 22.05 3.56
C ILE A 83 4.36 22.33 3.84
N PRO A 84 3.56 22.66 2.81
CA PRO A 84 2.15 22.95 3.02
C PRO A 84 1.35 21.70 3.37
N PRO A 85 0.18 21.84 3.96
CA PRO A 85 -0.71 20.71 4.21
C PRO A 85 -1.18 20.11 2.89
N ARG A 86 -1.34 18.80 2.87
CA ARG A 86 -1.83 18.13 1.66
C ARG A 86 -2.58 16.86 2.03
N ALA A 87 -3.51 16.48 1.15
CA ALA A 87 -4.22 15.21 1.28
C ALA A 87 -3.34 14.07 0.82
N VAL A 88 -3.34 12.99 1.59
CA VAL A 88 -2.61 11.77 1.26
C VAL A 88 -3.50 10.57 1.48
N VAL A 89 -3.23 9.49 0.75
CA VAL A 89 -3.94 8.23 0.93
C VAL A 89 -3.14 7.39 1.91
N LYS A 90 -3.83 6.87 2.92
CA LYS A 90 -3.23 5.96 3.89
C LYS A 90 -3.92 4.61 3.82
N PHE A 91 -3.16 3.55 3.72
CA PHE A 91 -3.67 2.19 3.78
C PHE A 91 -3.40 1.60 5.16
N LYS A 92 -4.45 1.07 5.78
CA LYS A 92 -4.34 0.32 7.02
C LYS A 92 -4.66 -1.13 6.73
N PRO A 93 -3.70 -2.05 6.87
CA PRO A 93 -3.97 -3.46 6.61
C PRO A 93 -4.97 -4.02 7.61
N GLY A 94 -5.77 -4.96 7.14
CA GLY A 94 -6.66 -5.70 8.04
C GLY A 94 -5.87 -6.62 8.96
N LYS A 95 -6.53 -7.10 10.00
CA LYS A 95 -5.88 -7.91 11.01
C LYS A 95 -5.19 -9.15 10.42
N GLU A 96 -5.88 -9.86 9.56
CA GLU A 96 -5.32 -11.08 8.95
C GLU A 96 -4.09 -10.79 8.11
N MET A 97 -4.17 -9.76 7.28
CA MET A 97 -3.03 -9.34 6.47
C MET A 97 -1.86 -8.90 7.34
N LEU A 98 -2.15 -8.11 8.37
CA LEU A 98 -1.12 -7.62 9.27
C LEU A 98 -0.41 -8.78 9.97
N ASP A 99 -1.17 -9.75 10.49
CA ASP A 99 -0.61 -10.91 11.17
C ASP A 99 0.30 -11.72 10.25
N GLU A 100 -0.12 -11.93 8.99
CA GLU A 100 0.69 -12.66 8.02
C GLU A 100 1.98 -11.91 7.67
N VAL A 101 1.88 -10.60 7.49
CA VAL A 101 3.06 -9.80 7.17
C VAL A 101 4.04 -9.72 8.34
N LEU A 102 3.53 -9.66 9.56
CA LEU A 102 4.37 -9.62 10.75
C LEU A 102 5.24 -10.88 10.90
N LYS A 103 4.79 -12.01 10.38
CA LYS A 103 5.58 -13.24 10.39
C LYS A 103 6.87 -13.11 9.60
N LEU A 104 6.93 -12.15 8.68
CA LEU A 104 8.12 -11.90 7.87
C LEU A 104 9.14 -11.02 8.56
N THR A 105 8.81 -10.49 9.72
CA THR A 105 9.73 -9.61 10.44
C THR A 105 11.00 -10.37 10.78
N PRO A 106 12.17 -9.92 10.32
CA PRO A 106 13.42 -10.60 10.62
C PRO A 106 13.66 -10.58 12.11
N ARG A 107 14.00 -11.74 12.67
CA ARG A 107 14.38 -11.83 14.05
C ARG A 107 15.86 -11.51 14.13
N ALA A 108 16.18 -10.24 14.23
CA ALA A 108 17.56 -9.84 14.42
C ALA A 108 17.97 -10.15 15.85
N GLU A 109 19.16 -10.71 16.00
CA GLU A 109 19.69 -11.00 17.31
C GLU A 109 19.84 -9.71 18.10
N GLY A 110 19.27 -9.68 19.31
CA GLY A 110 19.29 -8.49 20.12
C GLY A 110 18.27 -7.42 19.73
N ALA A 111 17.55 -7.61 18.63
CA ALA A 111 16.49 -6.68 18.27
C ALA A 111 15.26 -6.93 19.13
N LYS A 112 14.72 -5.86 19.66
CA LYS A 112 13.47 -5.97 20.35
C LYS A 112 12.36 -6.17 19.34
N PRO A 113 11.38 -7.06 19.63
CA PRO A 113 10.20 -7.12 18.80
C PRO A 113 9.57 -5.73 18.76
N ALA A 114 9.10 -5.34 17.60
CA ALA A 114 8.43 -4.05 17.45
C ALA A 114 7.26 -4.01 18.43
N ALA A 115 7.34 -3.11 19.34
CA ALA A 115 6.29 -2.94 20.32
C ALA A 115 5.09 -2.22 19.70
#